data_928f295b85be1ee5bcbb4944afa31b2d
#
_entry.id   928f295b85be1ee5bcbb4944afa31b2d
#
_cell.length_a   1.000
_cell.length_b   1.000
_cell.length_c   1.000
_cell.angle_alpha   90.00
_cell.angle_beta   90.00
_cell.angle_gamma   90.00
#
_symmetry.space_group_name_H-M   'P 1'
#
loop_
_entity.id
_entity.type
_entity.pdbx_description
1 polymer ?
#
loop_
_entity_poly.entity_id
_entity_poly.type
_entity_poly.pdbx_seq_one_letter_code
_entity_poly.pdbx_strand_id
1 'polypeptide(L)'
;MPQWLLNLDGGFLLWLQDVVRNGILDPFFQFYTQLGNAGLLWIALSLLMLCFPKTRKAGFVSLIAMLLGLLCTNVVLKHLVGRTRPWLVVEGLTALVAEHDPNSFPSGHTCAAFAAASAWCRTLPRRWMKSVAVVMAALMGFSRLYVGVHFPTDVLAGMAVGLFCGWLAWLIWKRLAAWRGWEA
;
A
#
# COMPACT_ATOMS: atom_id res chain seq x y z
N MET A 1 9.61 -12.79 16.18
CA MET A 1 10.30 -12.82 14.87
C MET A 1 11.72 -13.36 15.05
N PRO A 2 12.28 -14.18 14.14
CA PRO A 2 13.66 -14.65 14.23
C PRO A 2 14.65 -13.48 14.20
N GLN A 3 15.69 -13.53 15.04
CA GLN A 3 16.69 -12.44 15.18
C GLN A 3 17.41 -12.13 13.86
N TRP A 4 17.73 -13.16 13.05
CA TRP A 4 18.36 -12.96 11.75
C TRP A 4 17.51 -12.10 10.78
N LEU A 5 16.18 -12.26 10.82
CA LEU A 5 15.27 -11.49 9.97
C LEU A 5 15.16 -10.03 10.47
N LEU A 6 15.16 -9.83 11.80
CA LEU A 6 15.19 -8.48 12.37
C LEU A 6 16.49 -7.75 11.99
N ASN A 7 17.62 -8.45 12.01
CA ASN A 7 18.91 -7.88 11.61
C ASN A 7 18.95 -7.52 10.12
N LEU A 8 18.41 -8.37 9.24
CA LEU A 8 18.33 -8.06 7.81
C LEU A 8 17.41 -6.87 7.52
N ASP A 9 16.20 -6.92 8.05
CA ASP A 9 15.20 -5.86 7.87
C ASP A 9 15.68 -4.52 8.46
N GLY A 10 16.23 -4.55 9.68
CA GLY A 10 16.76 -3.36 10.37
C GLY A 10 18.02 -2.81 9.71
N GLY A 11 18.94 -3.69 9.32
CA GLY A 11 20.17 -3.31 8.62
C GLY A 11 19.89 -2.61 7.28
N PHE A 12 18.88 -3.07 6.53
CA PHE A 12 18.44 -2.40 5.31
C PHE A 12 17.92 -0.97 5.60
N LEU A 13 17.14 -0.79 6.66
CA LEU A 13 16.61 0.53 7.02
C LEU A 13 17.70 1.50 7.48
N LEU A 14 18.69 1.03 8.25
CA LEU A 14 19.86 1.83 8.63
C LEU A 14 20.69 2.22 7.40
N TRP A 15 20.96 1.27 6.50
CA TRP A 15 21.63 1.58 5.24
C TRP A 15 20.87 2.64 4.44
N LEU A 16 19.53 2.51 4.34
CA LEU A 16 18.70 3.48 3.62
C LEU A 16 18.75 4.87 4.28
N GLN A 17 18.76 4.91 5.63
CA GLN A 17 18.92 6.14 6.39
C GLN A 17 20.26 6.81 6.14
N ASP A 18 21.36 6.05 6.20
CA ASP A 18 22.71 6.60 6.17
C ASP A 18 23.19 6.96 4.75
N VAL A 19 22.71 6.23 3.73
CA VAL A 19 23.21 6.34 2.36
C VAL A 19 22.23 7.09 1.44
N VAL A 20 20.91 6.93 1.63
CA VAL A 20 19.91 7.41 0.67
C VAL A 20 19.18 8.67 1.15
N ARG A 21 18.92 8.79 2.46
CA ARG A 21 18.25 9.99 3.00
C ARG A 21 19.08 11.24 2.78
N ASN A 22 18.42 12.31 2.38
CA ASN A 22 19.03 13.62 2.17
C ASN A 22 17.98 14.74 2.21
N GLY A 23 18.43 15.99 2.35
CA GLY A 23 17.57 17.16 2.53
C GLY A 23 16.61 17.46 1.35
N ILE A 24 16.76 16.81 0.18
CA ILE A 24 15.86 16.96 -0.97
C ILE A 24 14.79 15.86 -0.94
N LEU A 25 15.19 14.62 -0.70
CA LEU A 25 14.29 13.47 -0.72
C LEU A 25 13.44 13.36 0.55
N ASP A 26 13.94 13.82 1.70
CA ASP A 26 13.22 13.76 2.97
C ASP A 26 11.85 14.47 2.89
N PRO A 27 11.75 15.76 2.52
CA PRO A 27 10.46 16.44 2.42
C PRO A 27 9.57 15.82 1.32
N PHE A 28 10.15 15.32 0.23
CA PHE A 28 9.38 14.65 -0.82
C PHE A 28 8.70 13.38 -0.29
N PHE A 29 9.45 12.47 0.37
CA PHE A 29 8.87 11.23 0.86
C PHE A 29 8.00 11.44 2.10
N GLN A 30 8.28 12.42 2.94
CA GLN A 30 7.37 12.84 4.01
C GLN A 30 6.01 13.28 3.47
N PHE A 31 6.01 14.16 2.46
CA PHE A 31 4.78 14.61 1.81
C PHE A 31 4.06 13.45 1.10
N TYR A 32 4.79 12.68 0.29
CA TYR A 32 4.19 11.59 -0.50
C TYR A 32 3.55 10.51 0.38
N THR A 33 4.21 10.11 1.47
CA THR A 33 3.66 9.11 2.39
C THR A 33 2.39 9.61 3.09
N GLN A 34 2.30 10.92 3.40
CA GLN A 34 1.10 11.53 4.01
C GLN A 34 -0.12 11.45 3.08
N LEU A 35 0.05 11.55 1.77
CA LEU A 35 -1.04 11.36 0.80
C LEU A 35 -1.67 9.96 0.89
N GLY A 36 -0.90 8.98 1.38
CA GLY A 36 -1.36 7.62 1.61
C GLY A 36 -2.10 7.40 2.93
N ASN A 37 -2.14 8.38 3.84
CA ASN A 37 -2.82 8.26 5.13
C ASN A 37 -4.30 7.90 4.93
N ALA A 38 -4.78 6.90 5.69
CA ALA A 38 -6.12 6.33 5.54
C ALA A 38 -6.51 5.94 4.09
N GLY A 39 -5.54 5.77 3.21
CA GLY A 39 -5.78 5.46 1.79
C GLY A 39 -6.30 6.65 0.97
N LEU A 40 -6.22 7.88 1.48
CA LEU A 40 -6.86 9.07 0.90
C LEU A 40 -6.55 9.29 -0.57
N LEU A 41 -5.28 9.22 -0.97
CA LEU A 41 -4.88 9.37 -2.39
C LEU A 41 -5.61 8.38 -3.29
N TRP A 42 -5.62 7.12 -2.90
CA TRP A 42 -6.20 6.03 -3.68
C TRP A 42 -7.73 6.10 -3.70
N ILE A 43 -8.35 6.48 -2.59
CA ILE A 43 -9.79 6.71 -2.50
C ILE A 43 -10.19 7.89 -3.39
N ALA A 44 -9.49 9.02 -3.30
CA ALA A 44 -9.79 10.21 -4.11
C ALA A 44 -9.67 9.91 -5.61
N LEU A 45 -8.60 9.24 -6.06
CA LEU A 45 -8.44 8.84 -7.45
C LEU A 45 -9.53 7.86 -7.89
N SER A 46 -9.91 6.90 -7.03
CA SER A 46 -10.98 5.95 -7.33
C SER A 46 -12.34 6.64 -7.47
N LEU A 47 -12.65 7.58 -6.59
CA LEU A 47 -13.87 8.39 -6.66
C LEU A 47 -13.89 9.26 -7.93
N LEU A 48 -12.77 9.90 -8.26
CA LEU A 48 -12.63 10.65 -9.50
C LEU A 48 -12.88 9.76 -10.73
N MET A 49 -12.37 8.53 -10.72
CA MET A 49 -12.59 7.57 -11.81
C MET A 49 -14.07 7.18 -11.97
N LEU A 50 -14.90 7.25 -10.91
CA LEU A 50 -16.34 7.00 -11.02
C LEU A 50 -17.06 8.03 -11.89
N CYS A 51 -16.54 9.27 -11.96
CA CYS A 51 -17.13 10.35 -12.74
C CYS A 51 -17.01 10.16 -14.26
N PHE A 52 -16.11 9.28 -14.72
CA PHE A 52 -15.86 9.09 -16.15
C PHE A 52 -16.26 7.68 -16.60
N PRO A 53 -17.12 7.55 -17.66
CA PRO A 53 -17.62 6.25 -18.12
C PRO A 53 -16.51 5.22 -18.42
N LYS A 54 -15.38 5.65 -19.00
CA LYS A 54 -14.26 4.78 -19.41
C LYS A 54 -13.46 4.22 -18.22
N THR A 55 -13.52 4.85 -17.05
CA THR A 55 -12.75 4.45 -15.84
C THR A 55 -13.63 4.11 -14.65
N ARG A 56 -14.96 4.27 -14.75
CA ARG A 56 -15.92 4.00 -13.67
C ARG A 56 -15.77 2.61 -13.07
N LYS A 57 -15.60 1.60 -13.93
CA LYS A 57 -15.34 0.22 -13.51
C LYS A 57 -14.09 0.15 -12.63
N ALA A 58 -13.01 0.82 -13.02
CA ALA A 58 -11.75 0.83 -12.26
C ALA A 58 -11.92 1.48 -10.89
N GLY A 59 -12.63 2.60 -10.81
CA GLY A 59 -12.96 3.27 -9.55
C GLY A 59 -13.74 2.37 -8.61
N PHE A 60 -14.80 1.71 -9.10
CA PHE A 60 -15.63 0.85 -8.27
C PHE A 60 -14.87 -0.38 -7.76
N VAL A 61 -14.16 -1.09 -8.63
CA VAL A 61 -13.39 -2.30 -8.25
C VAL A 61 -12.28 -1.96 -7.28
N SER A 62 -11.60 -0.82 -7.44
CA SER A 62 -10.52 -0.41 -6.52
C SER A 62 -11.04 -0.03 -5.13
N LEU A 63 -12.22 0.58 -5.01
CA LEU A 63 -12.83 0.86 -3.69
C LEU A 63 -13.15 -0.44 -2.95
N ILE A 64 -13.70 -1.46 -3.63
CA ILE A 64 -13.91 -2.78 -3.04
C ILE A 64 -12.57 -3.41 -2.64
N ALA A 65 -11.56 -3.34 -3.50
CA ALA A 65 -10.23 -3.89 -3.22
C ALA A 65 -9.60 -3.28 -1.97
N MET A 66 -9.69 -1.96 -1.82
CA MET A 66 -9.16 -1.26 -0.65
C MET A 66 -9.94 -1.59 0.62
N LEU A 67 -11.27 -1.73 0.54
CA LEU A 67 -12.08 -2.17 1.69
C LEU A 67 -11.68 -3.58 2.15
N LEU A 68 -11.52 -4.52 1.23
CA LEU A 68 -11.02 -5.87 1.53
C LEU A 68 -9.60 -5.81 2.14
N GLY A 69 -8.73 -4.99 1.58
CA GLY A 69 -7.37 -4.76 2.10
C GLY A 69 -7.38 -4.21 3.51
N LEU A 70 -8.21 -3.20 3.80
CA LEU A 70 -8.38 -2.62 5.13
C LEU A 70 -8.82 -3.68 6.15
N LEU A 71 -9.82 -4.49 5.83
CA LEU A 71 -10.29 -5.56 6.69
C LEU A 71 -9.20 -6.60 6.94
N CYS A 72 -8.51 -7.06 5.89
CA CYS A 72 -7.43 -8.04 6.04
C CYS A 72 -6.25 -7.49 6.84
N THR A 73 -5.79 -6.27 6.56
CA THR A 73 -4.60 -5.72 7.22
C THR A 73 -4.90 -5.17 8.60
N ASN A 74 -5.79 -4.19 8.71
CA ASN A 74 -5.96 -3.42 9.93
C ASN A 74 -6.82 -4.14 10.98
N VAL A 75 -7.83 -4.90 10.53
CA VAL A 75 -8.72 -5.62 11.47
C VAL A 75 -8.16 -6.98 11.85
N VAL A 76 -7.56 -7.72 10.91
CA VAL A 76 -7.13 -9.11 11.16
C VAL A 76 -5.62 -9.19 11.41
N LEU A 77 -4.79 -8.94 10.40
CA LEU A 77 -3.36 -9.27 10.46
C LEU A 77 -2.56 -8.43 11.48
N LYS A 78 -2.89 -7.15 11.65
CA LYS A 78 -2.21 -6.31 12.64
C LYS A 78 -2.38 -6.81 14.06
N HIS A 79 -3.59 -7.25 14.41
CA HIS A 79 -3.89 -7.77 15.75
C HIS A 79 -3.31 -9.17 15.97
N LEU A 80 -3.28 -10.00 14.91
CA LEU A 80 -2.74 -11.36 15.00
C LEU A 80 -1.22 -11.38 15.16
N VAL A 81 -0.51 -10.47 14.46
CA VAL A 81 0.97 -10.50 14.43
C VAL A 81 1.57 -9.60 15.51
N GLY A 82 1.00 -8.41 15.75
CA GLY A 82 1.42 -7.49 16.81
C GLY A 82 2.90 -7.06 16.73
N ARG A 83 3.45 -6.90 15.49
CA ARG A 83 4.87 -6.58 15.30
C ARG A 83 5.16 -5.13 15.68
N THR A 84 6.13 -4.93 16.57
CA THR A 84 6.60 -3.60 16.96
C THR A 84 7.24 -2.86 15.79
N ARG A 85 7.11 -1.54 15.79
CA ARG A 85 7.65 -0.65 14.74
C ARG A 85 9.19 -0.61 14.74
N PRO A 86 9.83 -0.40 13.53
CA PRO A 86 11.30 -0.43 13.40
C PRO A 86 12.01 0.54 14.32
N TRP A 87 11.61 1.80 14.38
CA TRP A 87 12.30 2.83 15.20
C TRP A 87 12.20 2.61 16.72
N LEU A 88 11.38 1.68 17.16
CA LEU A 88 11.27 1.29 18.59
C LEU A 88 12.22 0.16 18.99
N VAL A 89 12.76 -0.58 17.99
CA VAL A 89 13.55 -1.80 18.26
C VAL A 89 14.88 -1.85 17.47
N VAL A 90 15.10 -0.98 16.52
CA VAL A 90 16.35 -0.86 15.76
C VAL A 90 17.09 0.35 16.28
N GLU A 91 18.19 0.12 17.00
CA GLU A 91 19.03 1.17 17.58
C GLU A 91 19.59 2.08 16.48
N GLY A 92 19.52 3.39 16.69
CA GLY A 92 19.99 4.40 15.74
C GLY A 92 19.03 4.73 14.59
N LEU A 93 17.93 3.98 14.43
CA LEU A 93 16.95 4.28 13.39
C LEU A 93 15.99 5.40 13.83
N THR A 94 15.81 6.41 12.98
CA THR A 94 14.88 7.53 13.20
C THR A 94 13.72 7.48 12.23
N ALA A 95 12.49 7.69 12.74
CA ALA A 95 11.32 7.86 11.88
C ALA A 95 11.17 9.33 11.47
N LEU A 96 10.95 9.57 10.16
CA LEU A 96 10.76 10.94 9.62
C LEU A 96 9.31 11.43 9.76
N VAL A 97 8.37 10.55 10.12
CA VAL A 97 6.95 10.87 10.32
C VAL A 97 6.43 10.21 11.58
N ALA A 98 5.44 10.82 12.24
CA ALA A 98 4.77 10.22 13.38
C ALA A 98 3.79 9.13 12.96
N GLU A 99 3.76 8.04 13.70
CA GLU A 99 2.78 6.96 13.55
C GLU A 99 2.17 6.63 14.91
N HIS A 100 0.84 6.66 15.00
CA HIS A 100 0.13 6.42 16.25
C HIS A 100 -0.13 4.94 16.54
N ASP A 101 -0.26 4.13 15.49
CA ASP A 101 -0.46 2.68 15.63
C ASP A 101 0.87 1.98 15.92
N PRO A 102 1.01 1.30 17.07
CA PRO A 102 2.25 0.64 17.45
C PRO A 102 2.61 -0.58 16.57
N ASN A 103 1.65 -1.14 15.86
CA ASN A 103 1.82 -2.34 15.07
C ASN A 103 2.32 -2.02 13.66
N SER A 104 3.44 -2.64 13.27
CA SER A 104 4.05 -2.41 11.96
C SER A 104 3.53 -3.35 10.87
N PHE A 105 3.21 -4.59 11.20
CA PHE A 105 2.89 -5.64 10.21
C PHE A 105 1.39 -5.86 10.02
N PRO A 106 0.92 -5.96 8.77
CA PRO A 106 1.57 -5.55 7.53
C PRO A 106 1.37 -4.05 7.27
N SER A 107 2.09 -3.48 6.28
CA SER A 107 1.94 -2.07 5.90
C SER A 107 0.58 -1.79 5.25
N GLY A 108 -0.28 -1.03 5.94
CA GLY A 108 -1.60 -0.64 5.44
C GLY A 108 -1.54 0.31 4.24
N HIS A 109 -0.59 1.28 4.23
CA HIS A 109 -0.35 2.17 3.10
C HIS A 109 0.01 1.39 1.83
N THR A 110 0.93 0.43 1.95
CA THR A 110 1.33 -0.42 0.83
C THR A 110 0.16 -1.30 0.37
N CYS A 111 -0.60 -1.87 1.30
CA CYS A 111 -1.76 -2.69 0.96
C CYS A 111 -2.81 -1.89 0.17
N ALA A 112 -3.19 -0.69 0.63
CA ALA A 112 -4.15 0.16 -0.07
C ALA A 112 -3.67 0.54 -1.48
N ALA A 113 -2.38 0.92 -1.61
CA ALA A 113 -1.76 1.26 -2.88
C ALA A 113 -1.79 0.10 -3.88
N PHE A 114 -1.35 -1.08 -3.47
CA PHE A 114 -1.31 -2.26 -4.34
C PHE A 114 -2.69 -2.88 -4.59
N ALA A 115 -3.64 -2.74 -3.67
CA ALA A 115 -5.04 -3.13 -3.90
C ALA A 115 -5.68 -2.29 -5.01
N ALA A 116 -5.51 -0.97 -4.95
CA ALA A 116 -5.97 -0.06 -5.99
C ALA A 116 -5.26 -0.33 -7.33
N ALA A 117 -3.93 -0.40 -7.34
CA ALA A 117 -3.13 -0.65 -8.54
C ALA A 117 -3.49 -2.00 -9.21
N SER A 118 -3.66 -3.06 -8.41
CA SER A 118 -4.07 -4.40 -8.88
C SER A 118 -5.44 -4.37 -9.58
N ALA A 119 -6.42 -3.66 -8.99
CA ALA A 119 -7.73 -3.45 -9.59
C ALA A 119 -7.64 -2.63 -10.89
N TRP A 120 -6.88 -1.54 -10.87
CA TRP A 120 -6.68 -0.65 -12.02
C TRP A 120 -5.96 -1.33 -13.18
N CYS A 121 -4.95 -2.16 -12.91
CA CYS A 121 -4.26 -2.94 -13.95
C CYS A 121 -5.18 -3.88 -14.72
N ARG A 122 -6.27 -4.35 -14.08
CA ARG A 122 -7.27 -5.26 -14.69
C ARG A 122 -8.42 -4.55 -15.37
N THR A 123 -8.64 -3.26 -15.08
CA THR A 123 -9.85 -2.55 -15.47
C THR A 123 -9.61 -1.27 -16.28
N LEU A 124 -8.44 -0.66 -16.18
CA LEU A 124 -8.12 0.53 -16.96
C LEU A 124 -7.87 0.21 -18.43
N PRO A 125 -8.33 1.10 -19.36
CA PRO A 125 -8.27 0.81 -20.79
C PRO A 125 -6.87 0.98 -21.40
N ARG A 126 -6.04 1.89 -20.87
CA ARG A 126 -4.75 2.23 -21.47
C ARG A 126 -3.57 1.67 -20.69
N ARG A 127 -2.56 1.13 -21.39
CA ARG A 127 -1.36 0.54 -20.76
C ARG A 127 -0.58 1.54 -19.91
N TRP A 128 -0.41 2.78 -20.39
CA TRP A 128 0.31 3.80 -19.63
C TRP A 128 -0.34 4.12 -18.27
N MET A 129 -1.69 4.12 -18.19
CA MET A 129 -2.40 4.32 -16.91
C MET A 129 -2.09 3.19 -15.91
N LYS A 130 -1.98 1.94 -16.40
CA LYS A 130 -1.60 0.79 -15.59
C LYS A 130 -0.16 0.92 -15.09
N SER A 131 0.77 1.34 -15.96
CA SER A 131 2.17 1.57 -15.56
C SER A 131 2.28 2.66 -14.51
N VAL A 132 1.58 3.78 -14.68
CA VAL A 132 1.54 4.86 -13.67
C VAL A 132 1.00 4.33 -12.33
N ALA A 133 -0.08 3.54 -12.34
CA ALA A 133 -0.64 2.96 -11.11
C ALA A 133 0.37 2.08 -10.37
N VAL A 134 1.12 1.25 -11.08
CA VAL A 134 2.15 0.38 -10.49
C VAL A 134 3.30 1.21 -9.93
N VAL A 135 3.79 2.21 -10.66
CA VAL A 135 4.87 3.11 -10.20
C VAL A 135 4.45 3.86 -8.94
N MET A 136 3.24 4.44 -8.92
CA MET A 136 2.73 5.11 -7.73
C MET A 136 2.62 4.18 -6.53
N ALA A 137 2.13 2.94 -6.73
CA ALA A 137 2.04 1.96 -5.65
C ALA A 137 3.43 1.53 -5.13
N ALA A 138 4.39 1.33 -6.02
CA ALA A 138 5.77 1.01 -5.65
C ALA A 138 6.44 2.16 -4.88
N LEU A 139 6.25 3.40 -5.33
CA LEU A 139 6.71 4.60 -4.62
C LEU A 139 6.07 4.71 -3.22
N MET A 140 4.77 4.35 -3.08
CA MET A 140 4.13 4.34 -1.77
C MET A 140 4.76 3.30 -0.84
N GLY A 141 4.98 2.08 -1.31
CA GLY A 141 5.68 1.05 -0.53
C GLY A 141 7.10 1.49 -0.14
N PHE A 142 7.86 2.04 -1.09
CA PHE A 142 9.20 2.55 -0.84
C PHE A 142 9.20 3.72 0.16
N SER A 143 8.22 4.63 0.06
CA SER A 143 8.13 5.76 0.99
C SER A 143 8.04 5.31 2.46
N ARG A 144 7.39 4.15 2.73
CA ARG A 144 7.27 3.62 4.10
C ARG A 144 8.59 3.09 4.66
N LEU A 145 9.45 2.57 3.78
CA LEU A 145 10.82 2.18 4.13
C LEU A 145 11.67 3.44 4.34
N TYR A 146 11.58 4.38 3.40
CA TYR A 146 12.35 5.63 3.42
C TYR A 146 12.12 6.43 4.69
N VAL A 147 10.86 6.61 5.10
CA VAL A 147 10.55 7.34 6.34
C VAL A 147 10.78 6.52 7.62
N GLY A 148 11.21 5.26 7.53
CA GLY A 148 11.65 4.43 8.66
C GLY A 148 10.52 3.86 9.51
N VAL A 149 9.30 3.73 8.99
CA VAL A 149 8.12 3.33 9.80
C VAL A 149 7.64 1.91 9.57
N HIS A 150 8.18 1.22 8.57
CA HIS A 150 7.91 -0.19 8.28
C HIS A 150 9.18 -0.93 7.88
N PHE A 151 9.24 -2.20 8.21
CA PHE A 151 10.29 -3.10 7.73
C PHE A 151 10.02 -3.51 6.26
N PRO A 152 11.07 -3.91 5.50
CA PRO A 152 10.91 -4.49 4.16
C PRO A 152 9.86 -5.60 4.10
N THR A 153 9.87 -6.51 5.07
CA THR A 153 8.91 -7.61 5.13
C THR A 153 7.47 -7.14 5.40
N ASP A 154 7.25 -6.03 6.12
CA ASP A 154 5.91 -5.44 6.29
C ASP A 154 5.37 -4.89 4.98
N VAL A 155 6.24 -4.27 4.19
CA VAL A 155 5.92 -3.71 2.88
C VAL A 155 5.62 -4.82 1.88
N LEU A 156 6.44 -5.88 1.83
CA LEU A 156 6.20 -7.05 0.97
C LEU A 156 4.90 -7.77 1.32
N ALA A 157 4.61 -7.95 2.60
CA ALA A 157 3.34 -8.52 3.04
C ALA A 157 2.14 -7.64 2.68
N GLY A 158 2.24 -6.32 2.88
CA GLY A 158 1.22 -5.37 2.46
C GLY A 158 0.98 -5.41 0.95
N MET A 159 2.06 -5.50 0.15
CA MET A 159 1.98 -5.66 -1.30
C MET A 159 1.24 -6.96 -1.68
N ALA A 160 1.61 -8.10 -1.10
CA ALA A 160 0.99 -9.39 -1.40
C ALA A 160 -0.51 -9.38 -1.08
N VAL A 161 -0.90 -8.88 0.11
CA VAL A 161 -2.30 -8.74 0.51
C VAL A 161 -3.04 -7.80 -0.42
N GLY A 162 -2.46 -6.65 -0.77
CA GLY A 162 -3.06 -5.69 -1.69
C GLY A 162 -3.31 -6.28 -3.08
N LEU A 163 -2.32 -6.95 -3.66
CA LEU A 163 -2.44 -7.62 -4.96
C LEU A 163 -3.55 -8.68 -4.94
N PHE A 164 -3.62 -9.47 -3.88
CA PHE A 164 -4.67 -10.47 -3.69
C PHE A 164 -6.06 -9.84 -3.57
N CYS A 165 -6.22 -8.80 -2.74
CA CYS A 165 -7.50 -8.11 -2.58
C CYS A 165 -7.97 -7.44 -3.88
N GLY A 166 -7.06 -6.86 -4.66
CA GLY A 166 -7.38 -6.30 -5.97
C GLY A 166 -7.83 -7.36 -6.99
N TRP A 167 -7.19 -8.53 -6.98
CA TRP A 167 -7.61 -9.67 -7.80
C TRP A 167 -8.98 -10.20 -7.36
N LEU A 168 -9.20 -10.36 -6.07
CA LEU A 168 -10.48 -10.84 -5.52
C LEU A 168 -11.62 -9.88 -5.83
N ALA A 169 -11.42 -8.57 -5.66
CA ALA A 169 -12.40 -7.55 -6.00
C ALA A 169 -12.78 -7.58 -7.50
N TRP A 170 -11.78 -7.80 -8.37
CA TRP A 170 -12.03 -7.99 -9.80
C TRP A 170 -12.85 -9.25 -10.10
N LEU A 171 -12.62 -10.38 -9.40
CA LEU A 171 -13.43 -11.59 -9.54
C LEU A 171 -14.88 -11.36 -9.07
N ILE A 172 -15.05 -10.67 -7.93
CA ILE A 172 -16.37 -10.29 -7.42
C ILE A 172 -17.11 -9.46 -8.46
N TRP A 173 -16.44 -8.46 -9.02
CA TRP A 173 -17.02 -7.64 -10.09
C TRP A 173 -17.45 -8.47 -11.29
N LYS A 174 -16.61 -9.38 -11.78
CA LYS A 174 -16.96 -10.24 -12.92
C LYS A 174 -18.21 -11.08 -12.65
N ARG A 175 -18.36 -11.64 -11.47
CA ARG A 175 -19.54 -12.43 -11.10
C ARG A 175 -20.79 -11.57 -11.00
N LEU A 176 -20.69 -10.38 -10.40
CA LEU A 176 -21.82 -9.46 -10.30
C LEU A 176 -22.25 -8.95 -11.67
N ALA A 177 -21.31 -8.63 -12.55
CA ALA A 177 -21.60 -8.20 -13.93
C ALA A 177 -22.31 -9.28 -14.73
N ALA A 178 -21.84 -10.54 -14.63
CA ALA A 178 -22.48 -11.67 -15.29
C ALA A 178 -23.91 -11.91 -14.78
N TRP A 179 -24.12 -11.83 -13.46
CA TRP A 179 -25.44 -12.00 -12.86
C TRP A 179 -26.44 -10.90 -13.25
N ARG A 180 -25.95 -9.65 -13.44
CA ARG A 180 -26.75 -8.48 -13.83
C ARG A 180 -26.90 -8.32 -15.35
N GLY A 181 -26.25 -9.16 -16.17
CA GLY A 181 -26.20 -9.00 -17.62
C GLY A 181 -25.42 -7.76 -18.08
N TRP A 182 -24.54 -7.20 -17.25
CA TRP A 182 -23.68 -6.09 -17.64
C TRP A 182 -22.49 -6.64 -18.43
N GLU A 183 -22.08 -5.93 -19.49
CA GLU A 183 -20.83 -6.25 -20.18
C GLU A 183 -19.64 -6.14 -19.20
N ALA A 184 -18.89 -7.21 -19.05
CA ALA A 184 -17.81 -7.35 -18.06
C ALA A 184 -16.53 -6.59 -18.46
#